data_1053965bafabc2133d5ab9d6fa8e6dc6
#
_entry.id   1053965bafabc2133d5ab9d6fa8e6dc6
#
_cell.length_a   1.000
_cell.length_b   1.000
_cell.length_c   1.000
_cell.angle_alpha   90.00
_cell.angle_beta   90.00
_cell.angle_gamma   90.00
#
_symmetry.space_group_name_H-M   'P 1'
#
loop_
_entity.id
_entity.type
_entity.pdbx_description
1 polymer ?
#
loop_
_entity_poly.entity_id
_entity_poly.type
_entity_poly.pdbx_seq_one_letter_code
_entity_poly.pdbx_strand_id
1 'polypeptide(L)'
;MRHNFKVIEKKWQKKWEDAKVFEAQDFSDKKKFYGLVEFPYPSGAGMHVGHIKAYSSVEVVSRKRRMEGYNVLFPIGFDAFGLPTENYAIKTGTHPRQITDQNIARFTEQLKRVGFSFDWSRVILSLIHI
;
A
#
# COMPACT_ATOMS: atom_id res chain seq x y z
N MET A 1 22.38 -5.00 24.98
CA MET A 1 21.09 -4.26 24.93
C MET A 1 20.11 -5.01 24.04
N ARG A 2 18.93 -5.28 24.53
CA ARG A 2 17.88 -5.95 23.73
C ARG A 2 17.12 -4.86 22.95
N HIS A 3 17.17 -4.89 21.61
CA HIS A 3 16.45 -3.92 20.78
C HIS A 3 14.94 -4.13 20.89
N ASN A 4 14.21 -3.06 21.19
CA ASN A 4 12.74 -3.08 21.18
C ASN A 4 12.23 -2.71 19.78
N PHE A 5 12.11 -3.70 18.92
CA PHE A 5 11.70 -3.52 17.51
C PHE A 5 10.36 -2.78 17.42
N LYS A 6 9.38 -3.07 18.28
CA LYS A 6 8.06 -2.41 18.25
C LYS A 6 8.14 -0.89 18.42
N VAL A 7 9.08 -0.42 19.25
CA VAL A 7 9.29 1.02 19.47
C VAL A 7 10.06 1.62 18.28
N ILE A 8 11.11 0.91 17.82
CA ILE A 8 11.96 1.37 16.72
C ILE A 8 11.15 1.49 15.42
N GLU A 9 10.38 0.46 15.07
CA GLU A 9 9.56 0.43 13.86
C GLU A 9 8.54 1.58 13.85
N LYS A 10 7.76 1.74 14.91
CA LYS A 10 6.79 2.84 15.01
C LYS A 10 7.44 4.22 14.89
N LYS A 11 8.59 4.41 15.54
CA LYS A 11 9.34 5.67 15.46
C LYS A 11 9.74 6.01 14.03
N TRP A 12 10.28 5.02 13.29
CA TRP A 12 10.76 5.27 11.94
C TRP A 12 9.62 5.38 10.93
N GLN A 13 8.58 4.57 11.02
CA GLN A 13 7.39 4.68 10.19
C GLN A 13 6.76 6.08 10.31
N LYS A 14 6.61 6.58 11.55
CA LYS A 14 6.13 7.95 11.76
C LYS A 14 7.05 9.01 11.14
N LYS A 15 8.36 8.87 11.29
CA LYS A 15 9.32 9.81 10.69
C LYS A 15 9.24 9.82 9.16
N TRP A 16 9.07 8.67 8.53
CA TRP A 16 8.93 8.57 7.08
C TRP A 16 7.63 9.21 6.59
N GLU A 17 6.55 9.01 7.33
CA GLU A 17 5.25 9.61 7.02
C GLU A 17 5.28 11.14 7.17
N ASP A 18 5.77 11.64 8.30
CA ASP A 18 5.89 13.08 8.58
C ASP A 18 6.81 13.80 7.55
N ALA A 19 7.88 13.15 7.13
CA ALA A 19 8.82 13.70 6.15
C ALA A 19 8.43 13.41 4.68
N LYS A 20 7.33 12.70 4.44
CA LYS A 20 6.81 12.37 3.10
C LYS A 20 7.84 11.75 2.15
N VAL A 21 8.74 10.94 2.71
CA VAL A 21 9.93 10.44 1.98
C VAL A 21 9.60 9.50 0.83
N PHE A 22 8.37 9.02 0.75
CA PHE A 22 7.92 8.08 -0.29
C PHE A 22 7.03 8.73 -1.35
N GLU A 23 6.67 10.01 -1.18
CA GLU A 23 5.87 10.73 -2.17
C GLU A 23 6.71 11.06 -3.42
N ALA A 24 6.17 10.73 -4.59
CA ALA A 24 6.75 11.14 -5.86
C ALA A 24 6.49 12.63 -6.11
N GLN A 25 7.47 13.31 -6.70
CA GLN A 25 7.39 14.73 -7.01
C GLN A 25 6.98 14.93 -8.47
N ASP A 26 5.91 15.70 -8.71
CA ASP A 26 5.53 16.09 -10.04
C ASP A 26 6.55 17.08 -10.63
N PHE A 27 6.74 17.01 -11.94
CA PHE A 27 7.63 17.90 -12.71
C PHE A 27 9.10 17.92 -12.20
N SER A 28 9.55 16.86 -11.52
CA SER A 28 10.94 16.73 -11.05
C SER A 28 11.88 16.42 -12.21
N ASP A 29 13.08 17.04 -12.19
CA ASP A 29 14.17 16.78 -13.16
C ASP A 29 14.93 15.48 -12.87
N LYS A 30 14.64 14.82 -11.74
CA LYS A 30 15.25 13.55 -11.39
C LYS A 30 14.84 12.45 -12.36
N LYS A 31 15.71 11.47 -12.57
CA LYS A 31 15.34 10.25 -13.30
C LYS A 31 14.13 9.61 -12.67
N LYS A 32 13.16 9.22 -13.49
CA LYS A 32 11.90 8.64 -13.04
C LYS A 32 12.02 7.12 -12.95
N PHE A 33 11.40 6.57 -11.92
CA PHE A 33 11.18 5.12 -11.80
C PHE A 33 9.74 4.88 -11.38
N TYR A 34 9.09 3.96 -12.06
CA TYR A 34 7.72 3.56 -11.77
C TYR A 34 7.70 2.09 -11.36
N GLY A 35 7.36 1.83 -10.11
CA GLY A 35 7.12 0.49 -9.58
C GLY A 35 5.61 0.24 -9.51
N LEU A 36 5.15 -0.86 -10.07
CA LEU A 36 3.74 -1.23 -10.04
C LEU A 36 3.59 -2.63 -9.46
N VAL A 37 2.63 -2.77 -8.57
CA VAL A 37 2.13 -4.04 -8.05
C VAL A 37 0.63 -4.17 -8.36
N GLU A 38 0.12 -5.38 -8.36
CA GLU A 38 -1.33 -5.60 -8.46
C GLU A 38 -2.06 -4.98 -7.27
N PHE A 39 -3.26 -4.48 -7.52
CA PHE A 39 -4.12 -3.93 -6.47
C PHE A 39 -4.94 -5.05 -5.84
N PRO A 40 -4.88 -5.23 -4.52
CA PRO A 40 -5.62 -6.30 -3.87
C PRO A 40 -7.12 -6.01 -3.85
N TYR A 41 -7.91 -7.07 -3.94
CA TYR A 41 -9.34 -6.99 -3.65
C TYR A 41 -9.57 -6.81 -2.14
N PRO A 42 -10.33 -5.82 -1.69
CA PRO A 42 -10.68 -5.66 -0.27
C PRO A 42 -11.78 -6.65 0.16
N SER A 43 -11.59 -7.94 -0.15
CA SER A 43 -12.58 -9.01 -0.04
C SER A 43 -12.38 -9.96 1.12
N GLY A 44 -11.60 -9.58 2.11
CA GLY A 44 -11.29 -10.46 3.23
C GLY A 44 -10.89 -9.72 4.49
N ALA A 45 -10.70 -10.49 5.56
CA ALA A 45 -10.34 -9.93 6.87
C ALA A 45 -8.89 -9.39 6.95
N GLY A 46 -8.11 -9.46 5.89
CA GLY A 46 -6.73 -8.97 5.84
C GLY A 46 -5.94 -9.47 4.65
N MET A 47 -4.72 -8.94 4.51
CA MET A 47 -3.75 -9.36 3.52
C MET A 47 -3.22 -10.76 3.83
N HIS A 48 -2.81 -11.50 2.82
CA HIS A 48 -2.16 -12.79 2.99
C HIS A 48 -0.67 -12.75 2.56
N VAL A 49 0.07 -13.79 2.89
CA VAL A 49 1.52 -13.89 2.63
C VAL A 49 1.87 -13.71 1.15
N GLY A 50 0.99 -14.11 0.23
CA GLY A 50 1.19 -13.93 -1.21
C GLY A 50 1.37 -12.45 -1.60
N HIS A 51 0.56 -11.57 -1.06
CA HIS A 51 0.72 -10.12 -1.28
C HIS A 51 2.07 -9.62 -0.76
N ILE A 52 2.44 -10.03 0.46
CA ILE A 52 3.72 -9.61 1.06
C ILE A 52 4.89 -10.06 0.19
N LYS A 53 4.87 -11.30 -0.29
CA LYS A 53 5.92 -11.84 -1.17
C LYS A 53 6.04 -11.04 -2.47
N ALA A 54 4.93 -10.81 -3.16
CA ALA A 54 4.92 -10.09 -4.43
C ALA A 54 5.37 -8.63 -4.26
N TYR A 55 4.83 -7.94 -3.26
CA TYR A 55 5.13 -6.53 -3.04
C TYR A 55 6.56 -6.30 -2.56
N SER A 56 7.12 -7.20 -1.75
CA SER A 56 8.50 -7.09 -1.28
C SER A 56 9.53 -7.05 -2.40
N SER A 57 9.29 -7.73 -3.51
CA SER A 57 10.20 -7.72 -4.65
C SER A 57 10.30 -6.32 -5.27
N VAL A 58 9.18 -5.66 -5.50
CA VAL A 58 9.14 -4.30 -6.06
C VAL A 58 9.57 -3.26 -5.02
N GLU A 59 9.26 -3.48 -3.74
CA GLU A 59 9.69 -2.65 -2.62
C GLU A 59 11.22 -2.52 -2.56
N VAL A 60 11.94 -3.63 -2.63
CA VAL A 60 13.41 -3.64 -2.61
C VAL A 60 13.98 -2.80 -3.76
N VAL A 61 13.46 -2.97 -4.96
CA VAL A 61 13.88 -2.20 -6.13
C VAL A 61 13.53 -0.72 -5.96
N SER A 62 12.34 -0.41 -5.50
CA SER A 62 11.89 0.97 -5.28
C SER A 62 12.75 1.72 -4.27
N ARG A 63 13.09 1.06 -3.14
CA ARG A 63 14.02 1.65 -2.15
C ARG A 63 15.41 1.86 -2.74
N LYS A 64 15.94 0.87 -3.45
CA LYS A 64 17.24 1.01 -4.14
C LYS A 64 17.22 2.21 -5.07
N ARG A 65 16.20 2.39 -5.89
CA ARG A 65 16.09 3.53 -6.82
C ARG A 65 16.02 4.88 -6.08
N ARG A 66 15.29 4.96 -4.96
CA ARG A 66 15.31 6.18 -4.13
C ARG A 66 16.72 6.49 -3.59
N MET A 67 17.44 5.49 -3.13
CA MET A 67 18.83 5.65 -2.66
C MET A 67 19.77 6.10 -3.78
N GLU A 68 19.48 5.73 -5.03
CA GLU A 68 20.20 6.17 -6.24
C GLU A 68 19.76 7.57 -6.72
N GLY A 69 18.84 8.23 -6.00
CA GLY A 69 18.40 9.59 -6.31
C GLY A 69 17.26 9.68 -7.34
N TYR A 70 16.62 8.57 -7.70
CA TYR A 70 15.48 8.60 -8.62
C TYR A 70 14.25 9.21 -7.94
N ASN A 71 13.41 9.85 -8.73
CA ASN A 71 12.03 10.16 -8.37
C ASN A 71 11.19 8.89 -8.59
N VAL A 72 10.79 8.27 -7.49
CA VAL A 72 10.12 6.95 -7.54
C VAL A 72 8.64 7.10 -7.30
N LEU A 73 7.83 6.75 -8.29
CA LEU A 73 6.40 6.53 -8.14
C LEU A 73 6.16 5.05 -7.86
N PHE A 74 5.74 4.74 -6.64
CA PHE A 74 5.36 3.40 -6.21
C PHE A 74 3.97 3.48 -5.58
N PRO A 75 2.91 3.52 -6.39
CA PRO A 75 1.55 3.65 -5.91
C PRO A 75 1.01 2.33 -5.40
N ILE A 76 -0.02 2.42 -4.59
CA ILE A 76 -0.90 1.32 -4.21
C ILE A 76 -2.35 1.72 -4.50
N GLY A 77 -3.18 0.74 -4.69
CA GLY A 77 -4.62 0.93 -4.82
C GLY A 77 -5.37 -0.29 -4.34
N PHE A 78 -6.68 -0.25 -4.50
CA PHE A 78 -7.57 -1.35 -4.14
C PHE A 78 -8.54 -1.60 -5.28
N ASP A 79 -8.65 -2.86 -5.69
CA ASP A 79 -9.65 -3.28 -6.66
C ASP A 79 -10.97 -3.53 -5.93
N ALA A 80 -11.74 -2.43 -5.77
CA ALA A 80 -12.91 -2.40 -4.90
C ALA A 80 -14.20 -2.89 -5.57
N PHE A 81 -14.21 -2.95 -6.90
CA PHE A 81 -15.38 -3.34 -7.68
C PHE A 81 -15.16 -4.71 -8.31
N GLY A 82 -15.62 -5.73 -7.64
CA GLY A 82 -15.50 -7.08 -8.16
C GLY A 82 -16.29 -8.09 -7.35
N LEU A 83 -16.57 -9.20 -7.97
CA LEU A 83 -17.29 -10.33 -7.38
C LEU A 83 -16.74 -10.76 -6.00
N PRO A 84 -15.42 -10.77 -5.73
CA PRO A 84 -14.91 -11.13 -4.41
C PRO A 84 -15.42 -10.21 -3.30
N THR A 85 -15.49 -8.92 -3.54
CA THR A 85 -15.99 -7.94 -2.56
C THR A 85 -17.50 -8.08 -2.35
N GLU A 86 -18.23 -8.24 -3.42
CA GLU A 86 -19.70 -8.43 -3.36
C GLU A 86 -20.06 -9.71 -2.63
N ASN A 87 -19.42 -10.83 -2.94
CA ASN A 87 -19.62 -12.09 -2.25
C ASN A 87 -19.29 -12.00 -0.75
N TYR A 88 -18.26 -11.24 -0.40
CA TYR A 88 -17.91 -11.02 1.00
C TYR A 88 -18.99 -10.18 1.71
N ALA A 89 -19.51 -9.16 1.05
CA ALA A 89 -20.61 -8.33 1.57
C ALA A 89 -21.88 -9.17 1.80
N ILE A 90 -22.26 -10.01 0.84
CA ILE A 90 -23.39 -10.94 0.97
C ILE A 90 -23.18 -11.89 2.16
N LYS A 91 -22.01 -12.50 2.26
CA LYS A 91 -21.65 -13.44 3.34
C LYS A 91 -21.72 -12.80 4.72
N THR A 92 -21.35 -11.55 4.83
CA THR A 92 -21.33 -10.81 6.11
C THR A 92 -22.63 -10.08 6.43
N GLY A 93 -23.58 -10.02 5.49
CA GLY A 93 -24.82 -9.26 5.61
C GLY A 93 -24.61 -7.75 5.72
N THR A 94 -23.47 -7.26 5.23
CA THR A 94 -23.08 -5.85 5.34
C THR A 94 -23.14 -5.18 3.96
N HIS A 95 -23.52 -3.91 3.92
CA HIS A 95 -23.55 -3.17 2.66
C HIS A 95 -22.14 -3.15 2.00
N PRO A 96 -22.01 -3.44 0.68
CA PRO A 96 -20.70 -3.56 0.00
C PRO A 96 -19.77 -2.38 0.24
N ARG A 97 -20.28 -1.16 0.21
CA ARG A 97 -19.47 0.05 0.47
C ARG A 97 -18.85 0.06 1.86
N GLN A 98 -19.63 -0.27 2.89
CA GLN A 98 -19.13 -0.24 4.27
C GLN A 98 -18.05 -1.28 4.49
N ILE A 99 -18.24 -2.50 4.01
CA ILE A 99 -17.25 -3.56 4.17
C ILE A 99 -15.99 -3.27 3.37
N THR A 100 -16.11 -2.66 2.19
CA THR A 100 -15.00 -2.21 1.38
C THR A 100 -14.15 -1.19 2.12
N ASP A 101 -14.77 -0.13 2.64
CA ASP A 101 -14.06 0.93 3.36
C ASP A 101 -13.34 0.39 4.61
N GLN A 102 -13.98 -0.51 5.36
CA GLN A 102 -13.37 -1.17 6.52
C GLN A 102 -12.15 -2.03 6.14
N ASN A 103 -12.27 -2.81 5.07
CA ASN A 103 -11.20 -3.68 4.61
C ASN A 103 -10.03 -2.87 4.03
N ILE A 104 -10.30 -1.80 3.29
CA ILE A 104 -9.27 -0.87 2.79
C ILE A 104 -8.49 -0.25 3.96
N ALA A 105 -9.18 0.24 4.98
CA ALA A 105 -8.53 0.79 6.16
C ALA A 105 -7.62 -0.24 6.84
N ARG A 106 -8.10 -1.47 7.00
CA ARG A 106 -7.31 -2.56 7.58
C ARG A 106 -6.10 -2.97 6.74
N PHE A 107 -6.28 -3.08 5.42
CA PHE A 107 -5.18 -3.41 4.50
C PHE A 107 -4.12 -2.32 4.50
N THR A 108 -4.54 -1.06 4.49
CA THR A 108 -3.65 0.10 4.60
C THR A 108 -2.82 0.04 5.87
N GLU A 109 -3.46 -0.23 7.03
CA GLU A 109 -2.75 -0.40 8.30
C GLU A 109 -1.72 -1.53 8.23
N GLN A 110 -2.09 -2.68 7.67
CA GLN A 110 -1.21 -3.83 7.55
C GLN A 110 0.00 -3.53 6.65
N LEU A 111 -0.22 -2.90 5.50
CA LEU A 111 0.85 -2.52 4.56
C LEU A 111 1.80 -1.48 5.16
N LYS A 112 1.25 -0.48 5.85
CA LYS A 112 2.05 0.50 6.60
C LYS A 112 2.86 -0.16 7.71
N ARG A 113 2.28 -1.11 8.42
CA ARG A 113 2.95 -1.85 9.51
C ARG A 113 4.13 -2.70 9.01
N VAL A 114 4.02 -3.28 7.82
CA VAL A 114 5.14 -3.99 7.17
C VAL A 114 6.24 -2.99 6.75
N GLY A 115 5.90 -1.73 6.57
CA GLY A 115 6.85 -0.66 6.23
C GLY A 115 7.08 -0.50 4.74
N PHE A 116 6.14 -0.90 3.90
CA PHE A 116 6.22 -0.65 2.46
C PHE A 116 6.26 0.84 2.13
N SER A 117 7.12 1.19 1.20
CA SER A 117 7.37 2.56 0.76
C SER A 117 6.43 3.02 -0.36
N PHE A 118 5.16 2.66 -0.25
CA PHE A 118 4.13 3.15 -1.17
C PHE A 118 3.94 4.66 -1.07
N ASP A 119 3.61 5.27 -2.18
CA ASP A 119 3.15 6.66 -2.22
C ASP A 119 1.67 6.74 -1.79
N TRP A 120 1.46 6.92 -0.49
CA TRP A 120 0.13 6.98 0.10
C TRP A 120 -0.67 8.23 -0.28
N SER A 121 -0.03 9.25 -0.86
CA SER A 121 -0.72 10.43 -1.39
C SER A 121 -1.46 10.14 -2.69
N ARG A 122 -1.15 9.01 -3.34
CA ARG A 122 -1.68 8.62 -4.65
C ARG A 122 -2.39 7.26 -4.63
N VAL A 123 -3.10 6.99 -3.54
CA VAL A 123 -3.91 5.76 -3.43
C VAL A 123 -5.00 5.76 -4.48
N ILE A 124 -5.09 4.66 -5.23
CA ILE A 124 -6.07 4.48 -6.30
C ILE A 124 -7.18 3.57 -5.81
N LEU A 125 -8.42 3.99 -5.99
CA LEU A 125 -9.58 3.12 -5.89
C LEU A 125 -9.96 2.71 -7.31
N SER A 126 -9.79 1.44 -7.63
CA SER A 126 -10.11 0.96 -8.96
C SER A 126 -11.61 1.03 -9.20
N LEU A 127 -11.98 1.78 -10.24
CA LEU A 127 -13.31 1.83 -10.80
C LEU A 127 -13.24 1.05 -12.12
N ILE A 128 -13.33 -0.25 -12.04
CA ILE A 128 -12.97 -1.22 -13.09
C ILE A 128 -13.54 -0.90 -14.49
N HIS A 129 -14.53 -0.09 -14.58
CA HIS A 129 -15.29 0.11 -15.81
C HIS A 129 -15.43 1.57 -16.21
N ILE A 130 -14.42 2.33 -15.93
CA ILE A 130 -14.33 3.67 -16.49
C ILE A 130 -13.92 3.58 -17.95
#